data_83fac2379e85d1df86ee9553add33f3e
#
_entry.id   83fac2379e85d1df86ee9553add33f3e
#
_cell.length_a   1.000
_cell.length_b   1.000
_cell.length_c   1.000
_cell.angle_alpha   90.00
_cell.angle_beta   90.00
_cell.angle_gamma   90.00
#
_symmetry.space_group_name_H-M   'P 1'
#
loop_
_entity.id
_entity.type
_entity.pdbx_description
1 polymer ?
#
loop_
_entity_poly.entity_id
_entity_poly.type
_entity_poly.pdbx_seq_one_letter_code
_entity_poly.pdbx_strand_id
1 'polypeptide(L)'
;MSASRRLRRRLNGARQPVAVARCRPPPASLGCLYDEGKQTRPFPLSLYRALGDLRQDPGRVAEWPAEVSTCRNESCLLSNDGSRRAVEPITDHAVVVAGGGPTGLMLAGELALAGVGVAVVERRVSQDVIGSRAGGLHSRTIEILDQRGIADRFLSQGQVTQVAGFSQIPLDISDFPTRHPYGLALWQNHIERILAGWVGELGVPIYRGREVTSIAQDSTGVDVELSDGRSLRGEYLVGSDGGRSSIRKAAGIEFPGWDPTTSYLIAEVGMAFETGVAPEWGIRHDAVGVHSLSRQEGAGPVRVMVTEQQLGPSREPTLRDLSEALIAVYGTDYGIHSPTWISRFTDMARQAAAYRDGRVLLAGDAAHVHHPVGGQGLNTGVQDALNLGWKLAQVVKQISPDSLLDTYHAERHPVAARVLRNAMAQMALLRSADDRIKALRDIISEFLSMDEPRKRFAAMMTGLDIHYDLGEGHPLLGRRMPDLDLVTANGPRRVFTLLHDARPVLLSLGEPGGFDIAPWADRVQLIDAKYVGKWELPVLGEVTAPRAVLIRPDGYVAWVGDATDIELHDALTTWFGPPNAVQRHG
;
A
#
# COMPACT_ATOMS: atom_id res chain seq x y z
N MET A 1 44.01 28.09 -30.85
CA MET A 1 43.86 28.67 -32.20
C MET A 1 42.54 28.17 -32.70
N SER A 2 41.52 29.00 -32.59
CA SER A 2 40.85 29.77 -33.65
C SER A 2 39.99 28.88 -34.53
N ALA A 3 38.69 29.04 -34.82
CA ALA A 3 37.70 30.12 -34.67
C ALA A 3 36.33 29.48 -34.94
N SER A 4 35.25 29.71 -34.22
CA SER A 4 34.31 30.86 -34.34
C SER A 4 33.68 31.05 -35.76
N ARG A 5 32.37 30.87 -35.87
CA ARG A 5 31.33 31.88 -36.21
C ARG A 5 30.09 31.27 -36.89
N ARG A 6 28.96 31.50 -36.23
CA ARG A 6 27.66 32.08 -36.69
C ARG A 6 27.03 31.58 -37.99
N LEU A 7 25.76 31.17 -37.87
CA LEU A 7 24.69 31.75 -38.73
C LEU A 7 23.33 31.72 -37.98
N ARG A 8 22.86 32.93 -37.65
CA ARG A 8 21.42 33.21 -37.40
C ARG A 8 20.75 33.40 -38.78
N ARG A 9 19.59 32.81 -38.99
CA ARG A 9 18.55 33.38 -39.85
C ARG A 9 17.17 33.14 -39.27
N ARG A 10 16.47 34.24 -39.17
CA ARG A 10 15.05 34.42 -38.89
C ARG A 10 14.20 33.76 -39.95
N LEU A 11 13.02 33.26 -39.58
CA LEU A 11 11.80 33.44 -40.41
C LEU A 11 10.59 33.52 -39.45
N ASN A 12 9.93 34.66 -39.58
CA ASN A 12 8.57 34.97 -39.13
C ASN A 12 7.55 34.21 -39.98
N GLY A 13 6.40 33.87 -39.39
CA GLY A 13 5.21 33.83 -40.22
C GLY A 13 4.13 32.85 -39.78
N ALA A 14 3.00 33.41 -39.38
CA ALA A 14 1.64 32.92 -39.54
C ALA A 14 1.04 31.97 -38.51
N ARG A 15 0.26 32.57 -37.64
CA ARG A 15 -0.84 31.92 -36.90
C ARG A 15 -1.99 31.59 -37.89
N GLN A 16 -2.50 30.35 -37.83
CA GLN A 16 -3.84 30.03 -38.31
C GLN A 16 -4.63 29.33 -37.18
N PRO A 17 -5.94 29.55 -37.09
CA PRO A 17 -6.76 29.11 -35.99
C PRO A 17 -7.21 27.65 -36.16
N VAL A 18 -7.17 26.90 -35.05
CA VAL A 18 -7.69 25.53 -34.96
C VAL A 18 -9.22 25.60 -34.87
N ALA A 19 -9.89 24.94 -35.78
CA ALA A 19 -11.34 24.79 -35.86
C ALA A 19 -11.83 23.85 -34.75
N VAL A 20 -12.82 24.31 -33.99
CA VAL A 20 -13.56 23.51 -33.01
C VAL A 20 -14.54 22.61 -33.77
N ALA A 21 -14.28 21.30 -33.78
CA ALA A 21 -15.22 20.31 -34.29
C ALA A 21 -16.30 20.02 -33.24
N ARG A 22 -17.55 20.36 -33.58
CA ARG A 22 -18.74 19.98 -32.80
C ARG A 22 -19.08 18.52 -33.09
N CYS A 23 -19.02 17.66 -32.08
CA CYS A 23 -19.58 16.31 -32.15
C CYS A 23 -21.12 16.36 -32.02
N ARG A 24 -21.80 15.70 -32.94
CA ARG A 24 -23.25 15.41 -32.90
C ARG A 24 -23.46 14.11 -32.06
N PRO A 25 -24.56 13.98 -31.32
CA PRO A 25 -24.90 12.73 -30.65
C PRO A 25 -25.50 11.70 -31.63
N PRO A 26 -25.32 10.41 -31.39
CA PRO A 26 -25.95 9.35 -32.18
C PRO A 26 -27.42 9.14 -31.78
N PRO A 27 -28.24 8.55 -32.70
CA PRO A 27 -29.68 8.37 -32.49
C PRO A 27 -29.98 7.18 -31.58
N ALA A 28 -31.06 7.33 -30.82
CA ALA A 28 -31.63 6.29 -29.96
C ALA A 28 -32.25 5.16 -30.81
N SER A 29 -31.94 3.91 -30.44
CA SER A 29 -32.71 2.74 -30.85
C SER A 29 -33.28 2.06 -29.58
N LEU A 30 -34.61 2.06 -29.48
CA LEU A 30 -35.40 1.29 -28.53
C LEU A 30 -35.29 -0.20 -28.84
N GLY A 31 -35.07 -1.02 -27.83
CA GLY A 31 -35.33 -2.44 -27.81
C GLY A 31 -36.02 -2.80 -26.52
N CYS A 32 -37.34 -3.05 -26.60
CA CYS A 32 -38.15 -3.58 -25.51
C CYS A 32 -37.83 -5.07 -25.32
N LEU A 33 -37.64 -5.50 -24.08
CA LEU A 33 -37.99 -6.85 -23.64
C LEU A 33 -38.81 -6.73 -22.34
N TYR A 34 -40.01 -7.27 -22.41
CA TYR A 34 -40.96 -7.42 -21.32
C TYR A 34 -40.50 -8.55 -20.39
N ASP A 35 -40.62 -8.34 -19.09
CA ASP A 35 -40.82 -9.40 -18.11
C ASP A 35 -41.95 -8.99 -17.15
N GLU A 36 -42.90 -9.88 -16.94
CA GLU A 36 -44.12 -9.67 -16.21
C GLU A 36 -43.92 -9.89 -14.70
N GLY A 37 -44.47 -8.97 -13.92
CA GLY A 37 -44.91 -9.25 -12.58
C GLY A 37 -44.26 -8.53 -11.43
N LYS A 38 -44.54 -7.23 -11.27
CA LYS A 38 -44.83 -6.59 -9.96
C LYS A 38 -45.38 -5.18 -10.15
N GLN A 39 -46.58 -4.97 -9.65
CA GLN A 39 -47.25 -3.65 -9.66
C GLN A 39 -46.49 -2.64 -8.81
N THR A 40 -45.95 -1.62 -9.43
CA THR A 40 -45.43 -0.40 -8.78
C THR A 40 -46.43 0.74 -9.06
N ARG A 41 -46.89 1.41 -8.00
CA ARG A 41 -47.76 2.60 -8.09
C ARG A 41 -46.99 3.77 -8.71
N PRO A 42 -47.61 4.59 -9.56
CA PRO A 42 -46.94 5.72 -10.18
C PRO A 42 -46.77 6.89 -9.18
N PHE A 43 -45.59 7.52 -9.24
CA PHE A 43 -45.29 8.78 -8.55
C PHE A 43 -46.08 9.95 -9.16
N PRO A 44 -46.51 10.95 -8.35
CA PRO A 44 -47.32 12.06 -8.85
C PRO A 44 -46.51 13.02 -9.77
N LEU A 45 -47.17 13.42 -10.84
CA LEU A 45 -46.68 14.30 -11.93
C LEU A 45 -46.30 15.74 -11.52
N SER A 46 -46.43 16.10 -10.23
CA SER A 46 -46.12 17.44 -9.73
C SER A 46 -44.62 17.77 -9.62
N LEU A 47 -43.75 16.76 -9.61
CA LEU A 47 -42.30 16.99 -9.49
C LEU A 47 -41.62 17.33 -10.83
N TYR A 48 -42.23 17.04 -11.97
CA TYR A 48 -41.67 17.31 -13.30
C TYR A 48 -41.84 18.74 -13.79
N ARG A 49 -42.76 19.52 -13.17
CA ARG A 49 -42.98 20.94 -13.53
C ARG A 49 -41.97 21.90 -12.88
N ALA A 50 -41.39 21.53 -11.74
CA ALA A 50 -40.43 22.39 -11.02
C ALA A 50 -39.01 22.40 -11.64
N LEU A 51 -38.65 21.44 -12.49
CA LEU A 51 -37.36 21.36 -13.15
C LEU A 51 -37.31 21.98 -14.55
N GLY A 52 -38.43 22.40 -15.08
CA GLY A 52 -38.55 23.06 -16.40
C GLY A 52 -38.23 24.56 -16.39
N ASP A 53 -38.44 25.25 -15.29
CA ASP A 53 -38.38 26.71 -15.20
C ASP A 53 -37.03 27.28 -14.79
N LEU A 54 -36.04 26.44 -14.46
CA LEU A 54 -34.69 26.87 -14.01
C LEU A 54 -33.72 27.19 -15.14
N ARG A 55 -34.16 27.14 -16.41
CA ARG A 55 -33.27 27.40 -17.56
C ARG A 55 -33.35 28.80 -18.14
N GLN A 56 -34.18 29.70 -17.60
CA GLN A 56 -34.38 31.02 -18.23
C GLN A 56 -34.06 32.25 -17.38
N ASP A 57 -33.72 32.15 -16.11
CA ASP A 57 -33.30 33.34 -15.36
C ASP A 57 -32.36 33.01 -14.17
N PRO A 58 -31.07 33.41 -14.22
CA PRO A 58 -30.09 33.12 -13.16
C PRO A 58 -30.13 34.03 -11.94
N GLY A 59 -31.15 34.87 -11.79
CA GLY A 59 -31.22 35.94 -10.77
C GLY A 59 -32.27 35.77 -9.67
N ARG A 60 -33.03 34.70 -9.60
CA ARG A 60 -34.05 34.51 -8.55
C ARG A 60 -33.63 33.51 -7.48
N VAL A 61 -33.41 34.01 -6.29
CA VAL A 61 -33.31 33.20 -5.05
C VAL A 61 -34.73 32.71 -4.71
N ALA A 62 -34.99 31.41 -4.79
CA ALA A 62 -36.25 30.81 -4.39
C ALA A 62 -36.31 30.64 -2.87
N GLU A 63 -37.23 31.30 -2.21
CA GLU A 63 -37.58 31.02 -0.80
C GLU A 63 -38.34 29.69 -0.72
N TRP A 64 -37.85 28.78 0.10
CA TRP A 64 -38.45 27.48 0.38
C TRP A 64 -39.56 27.63 1.42
N PRO A 65 -40.70 26.93 1.28
CA PRO A 65 -41.75 26.94 2.30
C PRO A 65 -41.25 26.32 3.60
N ALA A 66 -41.69 26.89 4.73
CA ALA A 66 -41.24 26.61 6.11
C ALA A 66 -41.65 25.24 6.69
N GLU A 67 -42.06 24.27 5.89
CA GLU A 67 -42.53 22.96 6.38
C GLU A 67 -41.52 21.81 6.29
N VAL A 68 -40.25 22.06 5.94
CA VAL A 68 -39.17 21.04 5.87
C VAL A 68 -38.14 21.18 6.99
N SER A 69 -38.45 21.92 8.04
CA SER A 69 -37.52 22.23 9.14
C SER A 69 -37.82 21.47 10.44
N THR A 70 -38.27 20.22 10.40
CA THR A 70 -38.35 19.38 11.61
C THR A 70 -38.12 17.91 11.31
N CYS A 71 -36.92 17.57 10.87
CA CYS A 71 -36.37 16.22 10.98
C CYS A 71 -34.83 16.32 11.19
N ARG A 72 -34.46 16.84 12.36
CA ARG A 72 -33.14 16.58 12.94
C ARG A 72 -33.37 15.72 14.19
N ASN A 73 -32.69 14.59 14.20
CA ASN A 73 -32.61 13.62 15.28
C ASN A 73 -33.85 12.76 15.49
N GLU A 74 -33.99 11.74 14.62
CA GLU A 74 -34.45 10.41 15.04
C GLU A 74 -34.28 9.49 13.84
N SER A 75 -33.33 8.54 13.95
CA SER A 75 -33.12 7.46 12.98
C SER A 75 -34.32 6.51 13.00
N CYS A 76 -35.33 6.77 12.17
CA CYS A 76 -36.43 5.86 11.93
C CYS A 76 -36.10 4.91 10.77
N LEU A 77 -35.56 3.75 11.08
CA LEU A 77 -35.67 2.57 10.23
C LEU A 77 -36.85 1.74 10.74
N LEU A 78 -38.01 1.89 10.10
CA LEU A 78 -39.13 0.99 10.31
C LEU A 78 -38.93 -0.28 9.47
N SER A 79 -38.76 -1.42 10.13
CA SER A 79 -38.95 -2.71 9.49
C SER A 79 -40.44 -2.98 9.33
N ASN A 80 -40.84 -3.67 8.26
CA ASN A 80 -42.24 -3.95 7.92
C ASN A 80 -42.99 -4.87 8.91
N ASP A 81 -42.36 -5.29 10.02
CA ASP A 81 -42.97 -6.18 11.02
C ASP A 81 -43.27 -5.50 12.37
N GLY A 82 -43.04 -4.20 12.48
CA GLY A 82 -43.39 -3.45 13.70
C GLY A 82 -42.53 -3.75 14.94
N SER A 83 -41.47 -4.56 14.83
CA SER A 83 -40.54 -4.79 15.93
C SER A 83 -39.39 -3.77 15.87
N ARG A 84 -39.24 -2.97 16.94
CA ARG A 84 -38.03 -2.16 17.14
C ARG A 84 -36.87 -3.11 17.34
N ARG A 85 -36.00 -3.29 16.34
CA ARG A 85 -34.68 -3.87 16.59
C ARG A 85 -33.98 -2.93 17.56
N ALA A 86 -33.57 -3.47 18.71
CA ALA A 86 -32.65 -2.78 19.61
C ALA A 86 -31.39 -2.47 18.81
N VAL A 87 -31.05 -1.18 18.65
CA VAL A 87 -29.76 -0.76 18.11
C VAL A 87 -28.74 -1.25 19.12
N GLU A 88 -27.90 -2.22 18.72
CA GLU A 88 -26.77 -2.64 19.59
C GLU A 88 -25.90 -1.40 19.86
N PRO A 89 -25.30 -1.30 21.05
CA PRO A 89 -24.53 -0.11 21.42
C PRO A 89 -23.36 0.08 20.44
N ILE A 90 -23.19 1.33 20.01
CA ILE A 90 -22.03 1.75 19.20
C ILE A 90 -20.78 1.50 20.03
N THR A 91 -19.81 0.77 19.48
CA THR A 91 -18.50 0.57 20.10
C THR A 91 -17.55 1.61 19.53
N ASP A 92 -17.05 2.49 20.39
CA ASP A 92 -16.12 3.54 20.01
C ASP A 92 -14.66 3.03 19.99
N HIS A 93 -13.96 3.35 18.91
CA HIS A 93 -12.52 3.14 18.76
C HIS A 93 -11.88 4.43 18.24
N ALA A 94 -10.64 4.70 18.60
CA ALA A 94 -9.95 5.85 18.03
C ALA A 94 -9.70 5.63 16.52
N VAL A 95 -9.33 4.40 16.12
CA VAL A 95 -9.14 4.06 14.71
C VAL A 95 -9.82 2.74 14.37
N VAL A 96 -10.56 2.74 13.27
CA VAL A 96 -11.08 1.51 12.65
C VAL A 96 -10.25 1.20 11.41
N VAL A 97 -9.75 -0.03 11.29
CA VAL A 97 -9.01 -0.52 10.12
C VAL A 97 -9.90 -1.52 9.37
N ALA A 98 -10.29 -1.19 8.15
CA ALA A 98 -11.04 -2.09 7.28
C ALA A 98 -10.09 -2.97 6.46
N GLY A 99 -10.04 -4.26 6.77
CA GLY A 99 -9.18 -5.27 6.14
C GLY A 99 -8.09 -5.81 7.08
N GLY A 100 -8.15 -7.10 7.38
CA GLY A 100 -7.19 -7.86 8.21
C GLY A 100 -6.11 -8.58 7.39
N GLY A 101 -5.72 -8.02 6.25
CA GLY A 101 -4.55 -8.45 5.48
C GLY A 101 -3.23 -7.92 6.07
N PRO A 102 -2.07 -8.19 5.43
CA PRO A 102 -0.76 -7.80 5.97
C PRO A 102 -0.63 -6.31 6.28
N THR A 103 -1.16 -5.43 5.40
CA THR A 103 -1.15 -3.98 5.58
C THR A 103 -1.97 -3.54 6.79
N GLY A 104 -3.21 -4.03 6.91
CA GLY A 104 -4.09 -3.63 8.01
C GLY A 104 -3.63 -4.18 9.36
N LEU A 105 -3.10 -5.42 9.39
CA LEU A 105 -2.52 -5.99 10.61
C LEU A 105 -1.26 -5.22 11.05
N MET A 106 -0.36 -4.87 10.10
CA MET A 106 0.82 -4.07 10.44
C MET A 106 0.41 -2.70 10.99
N LEU A 107 -0.56 -2.03 10.35
CA LEU A 107 -1.06 -0.74 10.83
C LEU A 107 -1.69 -0.84 12.23
N ALA A 108 -2.49 -1.88 12.46
CA ALA A 108 -3.09 -2.11 13.76
C ALA A 108 -2.03 -2.33 14.86
N GLY A 109 -0.95 -3.06 14.55
CA GLY A 109 0.19 -3.22 15.44
C GLY A 109 0.91 -1.91 15.74
N GLU A 110 1.17 -1.08 14.73
CA GLU A 110 1.79 0.25 14.88
C GLU A 110 0.96 1.18 15.79
N LEU A 111 -0.36 1.22 15.57
CA LEU A 111 -1.27 2.03 16.38
C LEU A 111 -1.34 1.54 17.83
N ALA A 112 -1.39 0.22 18.02
CA ALA A 112 -1.41 -0.38 19.36
C ALA A 112 -0.11 -0.14 20.14
N LEU A 113 1.06 -0.29 19.49
CA LEU A 113 2.36 0.07 20.07
C LEU A 113 2.41 1.54 20.49
N ALA A 114 1.82 2.41 19.69
CA ALA A 114 1.69 3.82 20.03
C ALA A 114 0.59 4.08 21.09
N GLY A 115 -0.08 3.07 21.64
CA GLY A 115 -1.12 3.20 22.68
C GLY A 115 -2.41 3.85 22.18
N VAL A 116 -2.79 3.63 20.90
CA VAL A 116 -4.05 4.08 20.30
C VAL A 116 -5.05 2.93 20.29
N GLY A 117 -6.27 3.19 20.73
CA GLY A 117 -7.38 2.23 20.67
C GLY A 117 -7.78 1.97 19.22
N VAL A 118 -7.44 0.79 18.69
CA VAL A 118 -7.68 0.40 17.30
C VAL A 118 -8.49 -0.89 17.21
N ALA A 119 -9.35 -1.01 16.22
CA ALA A 119 -10.04 -2.25 15.87
C ALA A 119 -9.86 -2.59 14.39
N VAL A 120 -9.78 -3.88 14.08
CA VAL A 120 -9.72 -4.38 12.70
C VAL A 120 -11.07 -5.03 12.32
N VAL A 121 -11.62 -4.68 11.18
CA VAL A 121 -12.79 -5.34 10.58
C VAL A 121 -12.30 -6.22 9.42
N GLU A 122 -12.57 -7.53 9.50
CA GLU A 122 -12.12 -8.50 8.48
C GLU A 122 -13.31 -9.38 8.02
N ARG A 123 -13.55 -9.41 6.71
CA ARG A 123 -14.65 -10.19 6.11
C ARG A 123 -14.47 -11.70 6.21
N ARG A 124 -13.23 -12.20 6.28
CA ARG A 124 -12.94 -13.62 6.47
C ARG A 124 -13.27 -14.04 7.90
N VAL A 125 -13.80 -15.24 8.03
CA VAL A 125 -14.17 -15.81 9.33
C VAL A 125 -12.97 -16.29 10.13
N SER A 126 -11.85 -16.59 9.46
CA SER A 126 -10.56 -16.99 10.06
C SER A 126 -9.40 -16.26 9.41
N GLN A 127 -8.20 -16.39 10.00
CA GLN A 127 -6.95 -15.89 9.40
C GLN A 127 -6.39 -16.84 8.34
N ASP A 128 -6.97 -18.02 8.20
CA ASP A 128 -6.49 -19.00 7.22
C ASP A 128 -6.81 -18.51 5.82
N VAL A 129 -5.78 -18.12 5.12
CA VAL A 129 -5.87 -17.73 3.70
C VAL A 129 -5.79 -19.00 2.88
N ILE A 130 -6.90 -19.33 2.22
CA ILE A 130 -6.91 -20.41 1.24
C ILE A 130 -6.26 -19.86 -0.03
N GLY A 131 -5.08 -20.40 -0.38
CA GLY A 131 -4.27 -19.93 -1.51
C GLY A 131 -3.50 -18.63 -1.22
N SER A 132 -2.23 -18.61 -1.58
CA SER A 132 -1.36 -17.45 -1.37
C SER A 132 -1.01 -16.77 -2.68
N ARG A 133 -1.21 -15.44 -2.77
CA ARG A 133 -0.77 -14.64 -3.93
C ARG A 133 0.65 -14.14 -3.75
N ALA A 134 0.99 -13.58 -2.59
CA ALA A 134 2.33 -13.14 -2.28
C ALA A 134 3.19 -14.28 -1.71
N GLY A 135 4.45 -14.32 -2.09
CA GLY A 135 5.40 -15.40 -1.75
C GLY A 135 6.67 -14.92 -1.08
N GLY A 136 6.74 -13.69 -0.56
CA GLY A 136 7.95 -13.25 0.11
C GLY A 136 8.00 -11.82 0.59
N LEU A 137 9.00 -11.57 1.42
CA LEU A 137 9.34 -10.27 1.99
C LEU A 137 10.68 -9.79 1.42
N HIS A 138 10.75 -8.51 1.10
CA HIS A 138 11.98 -7.85 0.65
C HIS A 138 12.79 -7.33 1.84
N SER A 139 14.08 -7.05 1.61
CA SER A 139 15.02 -6.55 2.62
C SER A 139 14.44 -5.41 3.45
N ARG A 140 13.83 -4.41 2.84
CA ARG A 140 13.22 -3.27 3.56
C ARG A 140 12.11 -3.71 4.50
N THR A 141 11.27 -4.65 4.09
CA THR A 141 10.20 -5.16 4.95
C THR A 141 10.76 -5.97 6.11
N ILE A 142 11.82 -6.75 5.88
CA ILE A 142 12.50 -7.51 6.95
C ILE A 142 13.13 -6.54 7.96
N GLU A 143 13.76 -5.45 7.50
CA GLU A 143 14.27 -4.39 8.38
C GLU A 143 13.17 -3.75 9.23
N ILE A 144 11.96 -3.56 8.68
CA ILE A 144 10.80 -3.05 9.42
C ILE A 144 10.39 -4.01 10.53
N LEU A 145 10.34 -5.29 10.22
CA LEU A 145 9.99 -6.32 11.20
C LEU A 145 11.07 -6.45 12.29
N ASP A 146 12.35 -6.31 11.95
CA ASP A 146 13.46 -6.26 12.91
C ASP A 146 13.37 -5.02 13.79
N GLN A 147 13.06 -3.87 13.20
CA GLN A 147 12.81 -2.62 13.93
C GLN A 147 11.64 -2.73 14.94
N ARG A 148 10.74 -3.69 14.77
CA ARG A 148 9.63 -4.00 15.73
C ARG A 148 9.92 -5.21 16.60
N GLY A 149 11.12 -5.79 16.49
CA GLY A 149 11.53 -6.95 17.30
C GLY A 149 10.81 -8.25 16.96
N ILE A 150 10.22 -8.35 15.78
CA ILE A 150 9.42 -9.52 15.35
C ILE A 150 9.99 -10.26 14.13
N ALA A 151 11.15 -9.84 13.58
CA ALA A 151 11.71 -10.45 12.38
C ALA A 151 11.97 -11.95 12.52
N ASP A 152 12.47 -12.39 13.65
CA ASP A 152 12.80 -13.80 13.92
C ASP A 152 11.59 -14.74 13.77
N ARG A 153 10.38 -14.24 14.04
CA ARG A 153 9.14 -15.00 13.86
C ARG A 153 8.90 -15.38 12.40
N PHE A 154 9.35 -14.53 11.46
CA PHE A 154 9.24 -14.75 10.02
C PHE A 154 10.45 -15.54 9.50
N LEU A 155 11.65 -15.15 9.89
CA LEU A 155 12.89 -15.80 9.47
C LEU A 155 12.93 -17.28 9.83
N SER A 156 12.36 -17.67 10.97
CA SER A 156 12.28 -19.07 11.42
C SER A 156 11.34 -19.95 10.58
N GLN A 157 10.47 -19.35 9.72
CA GLN A 157 9.48 -20.08 8.93
C GLN A 157 9.69 -19.96 7.42
N GLY A 158 10.62 -19.12 6.96
CA GLY A 158 10.89 -18.88 5.55
C GLY A 158 12.31 -19.28 5.14
N GLN A 159 12.58 -19.13 3.85
CA GLN A 159 13.90 -19.36 3.27
C GLN A 159 14.48 -18.07 2.75
N VAL A 160 15.70 -17.72 3.15
CA VAL A 160 16.40 -16.52 2.68
C VAL A 160 16.98 -16.73 1.29
N THR A 161 16.98 -15.68 0.47
CA THR A 161 17.62 -15.63 -0.83
C THR A 161 18.30 -14.29 -1.03
N GLN A 162 19.55 -14.30 -1.50
CA GLN A 162 20.31 -13.09 -1.75
C GLN A 162 20.16 -12.59 -3.20
N VAL A 163 19.05 -12.93 -3.83
CA VAL A 163 18.74 -12.55 -5.20
C VAL A 163 17.37 -11.85 -5.23
N ALA A 164 17.36 -10.62 -5.72
CA ALA A 164 16.15 -9.95 -6.20
C ALA A 164 15.98 -10.21 -7.70
N GLY A 165 14.86 -9.76 -8.29
CA GLY A 165 14.61 -9.97 -9.70
C GLY A 165 13.99 -8.75 -10.37
N PHE A 166 14.44 -8.45 -11.59
CA PHE A 166 13.77 -7.50 -12.48
C PHE A 166 13.47 -8.18 -13.81
N SER A 167 12.20 -8.39 -14.15
CA SER A 167 11.77 -9.16 -15.35
C SER A 167 12.47 -10.53 -15.44
N GLN A 168 12.59 -11.25 -14.34
CA GLN A 168 13.34 -12.52 -14.21
C GLN A 168 14.86 -12.41 -14.42
N ILE A 169 15.42 -11.22 -14.61
CA ILE A 169 16.86 -10.99 -14.56
C ILE A 169 17.27 -11.01 -13.09
N PRO A 170 18.16 -11.92 -12.67
CA PRO A 170 18.60 -12.01 -11.29
C PRO A 170 19.50 -10.83 -10.92
N LEU A 171 19.29 -10.27 -9.74
CA LEU A 171 20.06 -9.16 -9.18
C LEU A 171 20.60 -9.60 -7.83
N ASP A 172 21.91 -9.76 -7.72
CA ASP A 172 22.58 -10.05 -6.47
C ASP A 172 22.42 -8.86 -5.51
N ILE A 173 22.03 -9.15 -4.27
CA ILE A 173 21.83 -8.18 -3.19
C ILE A 173 22.69 -8.47 -1.95
N SER A 174 23.60 -9.44 -2.05
CA SER A 174 24.44 -9.91 -0.93
C SER A 174 25.42 -8.86 -0.42
N ASP A 175 25.78 -7.89 -1.25
CA ASP A 175 26.75 -6.82 -0.97
C ASP A 175 26.13 -5.50 -0.50
N PHE A 176 24.82 -5.47 -0.23
CA PHE A 176 24.19 -4.27 0.31
C PHE A 176 24.58 -4.03 1.78
N PRO A 177 24.82 -2.75 2.15
CA PRO A 177 25.19 -2.37 3.52
C PRO A 177 23.96 -2.38 4.44
N THR A 178 23.42 -3.55 4.68
CA THR A 178 22.29 -3.79 5.59
C THR A 178 22.52 -5.12 6.32
N ARG A 179 21.90 -5.31 7.50
CA ARG A 179 21.91 -6.61 8.19
C ARG A 179 21.06 -7.65 7.47
N HIS A 180 20.17 -7.21 6.58
CA HIS A 180 19.24 -8.07 5.86
C HIS A 180 19.46 -7.97 4.33
N PRO A 181 20.68 -8.30 3.81
CA PRO A 181 20.95 -8.26 2.37
C PRO A 181 20.36 -9.49 1.68
N TYR A 182 19.06 -9.72 1.92
CA TYR A 182 18.32 -10.87 1.41
C TYR A 182 16.81 -10.61 1.38
N GLY A 183 16.11 -11.34 0.52
CA GLY A 183 14.68 -11.53 0.59
C GLY A 183 14.34 -12.79 1.41
N LEU A 184 13.12 -12.89 1.88
CA LEU A 184 12.59 -14.05 2.59
C LEU A 184 11.45 -14.66 1.78
N ALA A 185 11.65 -15.86 1.25
CA ALA A 185 10.57 -16.64 0.65
C ALA A 185 9.68 -17.18 1.77
N LEU A 186 8.48 -16.63 1.88
CA LEU A 186 7.47 -17.01 2.88
C LEU A 186 6.10 -16.69 2.33
N TRP A 187 5.20 -17.66 2.32
CA TRP A 187 3.86 -17.47 1.79
C TRP A 187 3.01 -16.52 2.64
N GLN A 188 2.12 -15.78 1.99
CA GLN A 188 1.26 -14.77 2.62
C GLN A 188 0.44 -15.31 3.80
N ASN A 189 -0.05 -16.55 3.75
CA ASN A 189 -0.79 -17.16 4.86
C ASN A 189 0.04 -17.27 6.15
N HIS A 190 1.34 -17.56 6.05
CA HIS A 190 2.25 -17.54 7.20
C HIS A 190 2.50 -16.12 7.67
N ILE A 191 2.75 -15.17 6.74
CA ILE A 191 2.97 -13.76 7.06
C ILE A 191 1.76 -13.21 7.83
N GLU A 192 0.55 -13.43 7.33
CA GLU A 192 -0.67 -12.96 7.99
C GLU A 192 -0.90 -13.61 9.35
N ARG A 193 -0.62 -14.92 9.49
CA ARG A 193 -0.76 -15.62 10.76
C ARG A 193 0.18 -15.04 11.82
N ILE A 194 1.45 -14.78 11.47
CA ILE A 194 2.44 -14.19 12.38
C ILE A 194 2.01 -12.78 12.79
N LEU A 195 1.60 -11.94 11.83
CA LEU A 195 1.12 -10.58 12.13
C LEU A 195 -0.14 -10.60 12.98
N ALA A 196 -1.11 -11.47 12.70
CA ALA A 196 -2.34 -11.58 13.50
C ALA A 196 -2.05 -12.06 14.93
N GLY A 197 -1.08 -12.96 15.11
CA GLY A 197 -0.60 -13.37 16.42
C GLY A 197 0.00 -12.20 17.21
N TRP A 198 0.89 -11.44 16.58
CA TRP A 198 1.49 -10.25 17.17
C TRP A 198 0.44 -9.18 17.54
N VAL A 199 -0.50 -8.90 16.65
CA VAL A 199 -1.60 -7.96 16.89
C VAL A 199 -2.49 -8.43 18.04
N GLY A 200 -2.73 -9.76 18.13
CA GLY A 200 -3.44 -10.37 19.27
C GLY A 200 -2.70 -10.21 20.61
N GLU A 201 -1.37 -10.37 20.62
CA GLU A 201 -0.52 -10.10 21.81
C GLU A 201 -0.62 -8.64 22.28
N LEU A 202 -0.82 -7.70 21.33
CA LEU A 202 -1.03 -6.28 21.62
C LEU A 202 -2.49 -5.96 22.05
N GLY A 203 -3.36 -6.96 22.14
CA GLY A 203 -4.74 -6.80 22.62
C GLY A 203 -5.71 -6.14 21.62
N VAL A 204 -5.37 -6.08 20.34
CA VAL A 204 -6.23 -5.46 19.31
C VAL A 204 -7.41 -6.37 18.96
N PRO A 205 -8.67 -5.91 19.07
CA PRO A 205 -9.83 -6.68 18.63
C PRO A 205 -9.88 -6.78 17.09
N ILE A 206 -10.13 -8.00 16.59
CA ILE A 206 -10.37 -8.25 15.16
C ILE A 206 -11.80 -8.78 15.01
N TYR A 207 -12.67 -7.98 14.41
CA TYR A 207 -14.05 -8.33 14.10
C TYR A 207 -14.11 -9.15 12.80
N ARG A 208 -14.03 -10.48 12.94
CA ARG A 208 -14.02 -11.41 11.82
C ARG A 208 -15.41 -11.76 11.32
N GLY A 209 -15.51 -12.19 10.06
CA GLY A 209 -16.76 -12.53 9.38
C GLY A 209 -17.65 -11.31 9.15
N ARG A 210 -17.07 -10.11 9.14
CA ARG A 210 -17.77 -8.83 8.98
C ARG A 210 -17.13 -7.99 7.90
N GLU A 211 -17.97 -7.39 7.07
CA GLU A 211 -17.56 -6.49 6.01
C GLU A 211 -18.13 -5.10 6.29
N VAL A 212 -17.39 -4.05 5.96
CA VAL A 212 -17.90 -2.68 5.99
C VAL A 212 -18.84 -2.50 4.80
N THR A 213 -20.10 -2.17 5.10
CA THR A 213 -21.16 -2.00 4.10
C THR A 213 -21.40 -0.54 3.73
N SER A 214 -21.27 0.36 4.70
CA SER A 214 -21.35 1.80 4.46
C SER A 214 -20.48 2.58 5.45
N ILE A 215 -20.18 3.82 5.09
CA ILE A 215 -19.47 4.77 5.95
C ILE A 215 -20.12 6.14 5.86
N ALA A 216 -20.08 6.88 6.98
CA ALA A 216 -20.44 8.29 7.02
C ALA A 216 -19.44 9.03 7.91
N GLN A 217 -18.86 10.13 7.43
CA GLN A 217 -17.93 10.94 8.23
C GLN A 217 -18.51 12.30 8.55
N ASP A 218 -18.14 12.81 9.73
CA ASP A 218 -18.40 14.18 10.16
C ASP A 218 -17.13 14.86 10.70
N SER A 219 -17.24 16.01 11.32
CA SER A 219 -16.09 16.74 11.87
C SER A 219 -15.40 16.02 13.04
N THR A 220 -16.04 15.03 13.67
CA THR A 220 -15.57 14.36 14.88
C THR A 220 -15.17 12.91 14.67
N GLY A 221 -15.67 12.24 13.62
CA GLY A 221 -15.37 10.82 13.39
C GLY A 221 -16.00 10.25 12.13
N VAL A 222 -15.92 8.93 12.04
CA VAL A 222 -16.47 8.12 10.95
C VAL A 222 -17.36 7.03 11.54
N ASP A 223 -18.61 6.99 11.15
CA ASP A 223 -19.52 5.88 11.43
C ASP A 223 -19.31 4.78 10.38
N VAL A 224 -19.18 3.56 10.83
CA VAL A 224 -18.85 2.39 10.00
C VAL A 224 -19.92 1.33 10.23
N GLU A 225 -20.74 1.05 9.24
CA GLU A 225 -21.76 -0.01 9.29
C GLU A 225 -21.15 -1.35 8.84
N LEU A 226 -21.50 -2.41 9.57
CA LEU A 226 -21.01 -3.76 9.32
C LEU A 226 -22.12 -4.66 8.75
N SER A 227 -21.71 -5.70 8.04
CA SER A 227 -22.63 -6.66 7.39
C SER A 227 -23.55 -7.44 8.34
N ASP A 228 -23.26 -7.47 9.64
CA ASP A 228 -24.10 -8.07 10.68
C ASP A 228 -25.11 -7.09 11.32
N GLY A 229 -25.15 -5.84 10.83
CA GLY A 229 -26.05 -4.79 11.29
C GLY A 229 -25.53 -4.00 12.50
N ARG A 230 -24.31 -4.26 12.95
CA ARG A 230 -23.63 -3.44 13.98
C ARG A 230 -23.03 -2.20 13.36
N SER A 231 -22.85 -1.17 14.20
CA SER A 231 -22.11 0.04 13.85
C SER A 231 -20.90 0.20 14.76
N LEU A 232 -19.79 0.65 14.18
CA LEU A 232 -18.61 1.13 14.91
C LEU A 232 -18.46 2.62 14.65
N ARG A 233 -17.95 3.36 15.63
CA ARG A 233 -17.51 4.74 15.42
C ARG A 233 -16.02 4.84 15.69
N GLY A 234 -15.29 5.50 14.78
CA GLY A 234 -13.88 5.82 14.93
C GLY A 234 -13.62 7.31 14.72
N GLU A 235 -12.58 7.84 15.34
CA GLU A 235 -12.10 9.18 14.96
C GLU A 235 -11.56 9.17 13.53
N TYR A 236 -10.97 8.05 13.12
CA TYR A 236 -10.47 7.80 11.76
C TYR A 236 -10.81 6.39 11.28
N LEU A 237 -10.99 6.26 9.97
CA LEU A 237 -11.11 4.98 9.27
C LEU A 237 -9.96 4.81 8.29
N VAL A 238 -9.29 3.64 8.31
CA VAL A 238 -8.29 3.30 7.30
C VAL A 238 -8.74 2.11 6.46
N GLY A 239 -8.93 2.35 5.16
CA GLY A 239 -9.19 1.30 4.17
C GLY A 239 -7.90 0.58 3.77
N SER A 240 -7.80 -0.70 4.16
CA SER A 240 -6.77 -1.66 3.71
C SER A 240 -7.43 -2.93 3.15
N ASP A 241 -8.61 -2.75 2.52
CA ASP A 241 -9.56 -3.77 2.07
C ASP A 241 -9.29 -4.28 0.64
N GLY A 242 -8.07 -4.03 0.13
CA GLY A 242 -7.58 -4.57 -1.12
C GLY A 242 -7.97 -3.78 -2.37
N GLY A 243 -7.54 -4.22 -3.55
CA GLY A 243 -7.65 -3.45 -4.80
C GLY A 243 -9.08 -3.12 -5.24
N ARG A 244 -10.08 -3.91 -4.80
CA ARG A 244 -11.50 -3.64 -5.04
C ARG A 244 -12.15 -2.75 -3.97
N SER A 245 -11.38 -2.12 -3.11
CA SER A 245 -11.74 -1.36 -1.93
C SER A 245 -13.14 -0.74 -1.97
N SER A 246 -13.99 -1.12 -1.01
CA SER A 246 -15.29 -0.51 -0.74
C SER A 246 -15.12 0.84 -0.05
N ILE A 247 -14.12 0.98 0.80
CA ILE A 247 -13.82 2.22 1.53
C ILE A 247 -13.41 3.32 0.56
N ARG A 248 -12.48 3.05 -0.37
CA ARG A 248 -12.07 4.03 -1.40
C ARG A 248 -13.28 4.54 -2.20
N LYS A 249 -14.17 3.62 -2.62
CA LYS A 249 -15.36 3.96 -3.41
C LYS A 249 -16.37 4.76 -2.59
N ALA A 250 -16.58 4.39 -1.34
CA ALA A 250 -17.50 5.09 -0.44
C ALA A 250 -17.01 6.50 -0.09
N ALA A 251 -15.69 6.70 0.03
CA ALA A 251 -15.06 8.00 0.19
C ALA A 251 -15.00 8.83 -1.10
N GLY A 252 -15.45 8.29 -2.25
CA GLY A 252 -15.42 9.02 -3.52
C GLY A 252 -14.01 9.27 -4.08
N ILE A 253 -12.98 8.58 -3.57
CA ILE A 253 -11.60 8.77 -4.01
C ILE A 253 -11.41 8.13 -5.38
N GLU A 254 -11.00 8.93 -6.36
CA GLU A 254 -10.70 8.49 -7.72
C GLU A 254 -9.56 7.49 -7.76
N PHE A 255 -9.62 6.56 -8.72
CA PHE A 255 -8.61 5.50 -8.91
C PHE A 255 -8.12 5.46 -10.36
N PRO A 256 -7.42 6.51 -10.81
CA PRO A 256 -6.89 6.59 -12.16
C PRO A 256 -5.79 5.55 -12.40
N GLY A 257 -5.52 5.28 -13.69
CA GLY A 257 -4.47 4.38 -14.14
C GLY A 257 -4.83 3.65 -15.42
N TRP A 258 -4.29 2.46 -15.59
CA TRP A 258 -4.43 1.64 -16.79
C TRP A 258 -5.40 0.49 -16.56
N ASP A 259 -6.34 0.36 -17.48
CA ASP A 259 -7.25 -0.78 -17.52
C ASP A 259 -6.50 -2.07 -17.84
N PRO A 260 -7.01 -3.22 -17.38
CA PRO A 260 -6.39 -4.49 -17.66
C PRO A 260 -6.46 -4.82 -19.15
N THR A 261 -5.36 -5.32 -19.67
CA THR A 261 -5.28 -5.86 -21.04
C THR A 261 -5.09 -7.37 -21.04
N THR A 262 -4.68 -7.94 -19.93
CA THR A 262 -4.39 -9.36 -19.77
C THR A 262 -4.86 -9.85 -18.40
N SER A 263 -5.39 -11.06 -18.38
CA SER A 263 -5.73 -11.76 -17.14
C SER A 263 -4.95 -13.05 -16.99
N TYR A 264 -4.82 -13.46 -15.75
CA TYR A 264 -4.08 -14.63 -15.32
C TYR A 264 -4.94 -15.44 -14.36
N LEU A 265 -4.99 -16.75 -14.57
CA LEU A 265 -5.51 -17.68 -13.58
C LEU A 265 -4.35 -18.17 -12.71
N ILE A 266 -4.59 -18.21 -11.42
CA ILE A 266 -3.68 -18.78 -10.44
C ILE A 266 -4.47 -19.76 -9.57
N ALA A 267 -3.92 -20.95 -9.36
CA ALA A 267 -4.63 -22.01 -8.66
C ALA A 267 -3.67 -22.95 -7.91
N GLU A 268 -4.25 -23.66 -6.95
CA GLU A 268 -3.65 -24.86 -6.34
C GLU A 268 -4.62 -26.02 -6.56
N VAL A 269 -4.17 -27.04 -7.30
CA VAL A 269 -5.00 -28.14 -7.78
C VAL A 269 -4.28 -29.50 -7.65
N GLY A 270 -5.03 -30.57 -7.54
CA GLY A 270 -4.52 -31.91 -7.84
C GLY A 270 -4.31 -32.09 -9.34
N MET A 271 -3.31 -32.87 -9.73
CA MET A 271 -3.08 -33.29 -11.12
C MET A 271 -2.99 -34.80 -11.22
N ALA A 272 -3.69 -35.39 -12.20
CA ALA A 272 -3.57 -36.79 -12.53
C ALA A 272 -2.50 -36.96 -13.61
N PHE A 273 -1.33 -37.48 -13.23
CA PHE A 273 -0.18 -37.65 -14.14
C PHE A 273 -0.36 -38.84 -15.13
N GLU A 274 -1.54 -39.46 -15.18
CA GLU A 274 -1.87 -40.62 -16.00
C GLU A 274 -2.11 -40.29 -17.48
N THR A 275 -2.06 -39.02 -17.87
CA THR A 275 -2.35 -38.58 -19.25
C THR A 275 -1.26 -38.92 -20.26
N GLY A 276 -0.14 -39.53 -19.84
CA GLY A 276 0.99 -39.88 -20.72
C GLY A 276 1.85 -38.66 -21.15
N VAL A 277 1.46 -37.44 -20.74
CA VAL A 277 2.19 -36.20 -21.00
C VAL A 277 2.83 -35.74 -19.70
N ALA A 278 4.14 -35.66 -19.67
CA ALA A 278 4.85 -35.11 -18.50
C ALA A 278 4.61 -33.60 -18.37
N PRO A 279 4.34 -33.08 -17.15
CA PRO A 279 4.20 -31.65 -16.96
C PRO A 279 5.50 -30.87 -17.25
N GLU A 280 5.36 -29.76 -17.93
CA GLU A 280 6.47 -28.82 -18.15
C GLU A 280 6.66 -27.95 -16.89
N TRP A 281 7.44 -28.44 -15.94
CA TRP A 281 7.72 -27.74 -14.70
C TRP A 281 8.52 -26.45 -14.89
N GLY A 282 8.23 -25.45 -14.08
CA GLY A 282 8.91 -24.16 -14.10
C GLY A 282 8.12 -23.10 -14.85
N ILE A 283 8.82 -22.12 -15.39
CA ILE A 283 8.26 -20.99 -16.10
C ILE A 283 8.36 -21.23 -17.60
N ARG A 284 7.24 -21.07 -18.30
CA ARG A 284 7.15 -21.12 -19.76
C ARG A 284 6.75 -19.75 -20.31
N HIS A 285 7.35 -19.38 -21.42
CA HIS A 285 7.01 -18.20 -22.22
C HIS A 285 6.54 -18.61 -23.60
N ASP A 286 5.43 -18.06 -24.06
CA ASP A 286 4.96 -18.22 -25.44
C ASP A 286 4.29 -16.96 -25.95
N ALA A 287 3.61 -17.03 -27.12
CA ALA A 287 2.93 -15.91 -27.75
C ALA A 287 1.74 -15.37 -26.92
N VAL A 288 1.17 -16.17 -26.02
CA VAL A 288 0.06 -15.76 -25.15
C VAL A 288 0.58 -15.03 -23.92
N GLY A 289 1.72 -15.46 -23.36
CA GLY A 289 2.29 -14.81 -22.19
C GLY A 289 3.24 -15.68 -21.37
N VAL A 290 3.12 -15.53 -20.06
CA VAL A 290 3.94 -16.23 -19.05
C VAL A 290 3.08 -17.22 -18.30
N HIS A 291 3.54 -18.45 -18.19
CA HIS A 291 2.85 -19.52 -17.51
C HIS A 291 3.81 -20.20 -16.53
N SER A 292 3.30 -20.82 -15.49
CA SER A 292 4.15 -21.61 -14.59
C SER A 292 3.41 -22.77 -13.96
N LEU A 293 4.11 -23.89 -13.84
CA LEU A 293 3.73 -25.05 -13.06
C LEU A 293 4.80 -25.26 -11.99
N SER A 294 4.41 -25.31 -10.74
CA SER A 294 5.32 -25.59 -9.64
C SER A 294 4.68 -26.55 -8.64
N ARG A 295 5.50 -27.39 -8.03
CA ARG A 295 5.08 -28.33 -7.00
C ARG A 295 5.83 -28.02 -5.72
N GLN A 296 5.12 -27.99 -4.62
CA GLN A 296 5.76 -28.01 -3.31
C GLN A 296 6.39 -29.38 -3.08
N GLU A 297 7.42 -29.47 -2.25
CA GLU A 297 8.05 -30.75 -1.94
C GLU A 297 7.02 -31.79 -1.47
N GLY A 298 7.07 -32.98 -2.05
CA GLY A 298 6.17 -34.08 -1.75
C GLY A 298 4.99 -34.21 -2.71
N ALA A 299 3.93 -34.92 -2.29
CA ALA A 299 2.72 -35.20 -3.05
C ALA A 299 1.64 -34.11 -2.94
N GLY A 300 2.02 -32.89 -2.59
CA GLY A 300 1.11 -31.77 -2.41
C GLY A 300 0.46 -31.25 -3.70
N PRO A 301 -0.48 -30.29 -3.58
CA PRO A 301 -1.12 -29.69 -4.75
C PRO A 301 -0.12 -29.00 -5.67
N VAL A 302 -0.46 -28.96 -6.95
CA VAL A 302 0.32 -28.23 -7.95
C VAL A 302 -0.16 -26.79 -7.98
N ARG A 303 0.77 -25.86 -7.93
CA ARG A 303 0.51 -24.45 -8.16
C ARG A 303 0.61 -24.15 -9.65
N VAL A 304 -0.45 -23.60 -10.17
CA VAL A 304 -0.61 -23.25 -11.59
C VAL A 304 -0.73 -21.74 -11.69
N MET A 305 -0.01 -21.13 -12.62
CA MET A 305 -0.29 -19.79 -13.12
C MET A 305 -0.34 -19.86 -14.64
N VAL A 306 -1.42 -19.40 -15.24
CA VAL A 306 -1.59 -19.41 -16.69
C VAL A 306 -2.19 -18.10 -17.17
N THR A 307 -1.59 -17.51 -18.23
CA THR A 307 -2.14 -16.35 -18.93
C THR A 307 -3.36 -16.78 -19.74
N GLU A 308 -4.47 -16.07 -19.61
CA GLU A 308 -5.66 -16.31 -20.42
C GLU A 308 -5.48 -15.72 -21.83
N GLN A 309 -5.96 -16.42 -22.86
CA GLN A 309 -5.85 -15.95 -24.27
C GLN A 309 -6.62 -14.66 -24.53
N GLN A 310 -7.69 -14.44 -23.76
CA GLN A 310 -8.51 -13.22 -23.79
C GLN A 310 -8.72 -12.75 -22.37
N LEU A 311 -9.00 -11.45 -22.19
CA LEU A 311 -9.32 -10.90 -20.90
C LEU A 311 -10.52 -11.63 -20.28
N GLY A 312 -10.29 -12.35 -19.19
CA GLY A 312 -11.30 -13.16 -18.51
C GLY A 312 -12.42 -12.29 -17.90
N PRO A 313 -13.61 -12.86 -17.73
CA PRO A 313 -14.74 -12.16 -17.14
C PRO A 313 -14.50 -11.81 -15.67
N SER A 314 -15.22 -10.81 -15.17
CA SER A 314 -15.10 -10.34 -13.77
C SER A 314 -15.66 -11.34 -12.72
N ARG A 315 -16.35 -12.41 -13.15
CA ARG A 315 -16.81 -13.48 -12.25
C ARG A 315 -15.66 -14.31 -11.68
N GLU A 316 -15.89 -14.94 -10.57
CA GLU A 316 -14.96 -15.91 -9.99
C GLU A 316 -14.66 -17.05 -10.99
N PRO A 317 -13.38 -17.40 -11.17
CA PRO A 317 -12.99 -18.46 -12.10
C PRO A 317 -13.34 -19.85 -11.56
N THR A 318 -13.65 -20.76 -12.47
CA THR A 318 -13.98 -22.15 -12.20
C THR A 318 -12.83 -23.09 -12.59
N LEU A 319 -12.90 -24.36 -12.17
CA LEU A 319 -11.97 -25.40 -12.61
C LEU A 319 -12.00 -25.57 -14.14
N ARG A 320 -13.17 -25.38 -14.76
CA ARG A 320 -13.33 -25.43 -16.20
C ARG A 320 -12.57 -24.29 -16.90
N ASP A 321 -12.64 -23.07 -16.38
CA ASP A 321 -11.87 -21.94 -16.93
C ASP A 321 -10.37 -22.24 -16.89
N LEU A 322 -9.89 -22.86 -15.79
CA LEU A 322 -8.48 -23.26 -15.65
C LEU A 322 -8.10 -24.38 -16.61
N SER A 323 -8.97 -25.40 -16.77
CA SER A 323 -8.76 -26.50 -17.73
C SER A 323 -8.66 -25.98 -19.16
N GLU A 324 -9.60 -25.14 -19.58
CA GLU A 324 -9.59 -24.52 -20.93
C GLU A 324 -8.31 -23.70 -21.16
N ALA A 325 -7.86 -22.93 -20.16
CA ALA A 325 -6.62 -22.15 -20.26
C ALA A 325 -5.37 -23.04 -20.34
N LEU A 326 -5.30 -24.12 -19.56
CA LEU A 326 -4.18 -25.07 -19.60
C LEU A 326 -4.12 -25.80 -20.95
N ILE A 327 -5.26 -26.28 -21.47
CA ILE A 327 -5.33 -26.93 -22.80
C ILE A 327 -4.83 -25.96 -23.88
N ALA A 328 -5.22 -24.68 -23.81
CA ALA A 328 -4.80 -23.68 -24.79
C ALA A 328 -3.28 -23.43 -24.80
N VAL A 329 -2.61 -23.56 -23.64
CA VAL A 329 -1.17 -23.30 -23.47
C VAL A 329 -0.32 -24.56 -23.62
N TYR A 330 -0.74 -25.66 -23.00
CA TYR A 330 0.04 -26.90 -22.89
C TYR A 330 -0.48 -28.06 -23.75
N GLY A 331 -1.64 -27.87 -24.42
CA GLY A 331 -2.29 -28.91 -25.18
C GLY A 331 -3.01 -29.97 -24.30
N THR A 332 -2.94 -29.82 -22.99
CA THR A 332 -3.55 -30.70 -21.99
C THR A 332 -3.82 -29.93 -20.72
N ASP A 333 -4.84 -30.33 -19.97
CA ASP A 333 -5.06 -29.83 -18.61
C ASP A 333 -4.39 -30.70 -17.53
N TYR A 334 -3.65 -31.75 -17.93
CA TYR A 334 -2.99 -32.69 -17.04
C TYR A 334 -3.94 -33.39 -16.07
N GLY A 335 -5.23 -33.50 -16.40
CA GLY A 335 -6.25 -34.09 -15.55
C GLY A 335 -6.40 -33.35 -14.20
N ILE A 336 -6.46 -32.01 -14.23
CA ILE A 336 -6.63 -31.23 -13.01
C ILE A 336 -7.93 -31.60 -12.28
N HIS A 337 -7.83 -31.65 -10.95
CA HIS A 337 -8.97 -32.01 -10.09
C HIS A 337 -8.82 -31.36 -8.70
N SER A 338 -9.86 -31.47 -7.89
CA SER A 338 -9.84 -31.10 -6.46
C SER A 338 -9.16 -29.75 -6.19
N PRO A 339 -9.65 -28.64 -6.78
CA PRO A 339 -9.04 -27.34 -6.56
C PRO A 339 -9.14 -26.97 -5.08
N THR A 340 -8.01 -26.66 -4.46
CA THR A 340 -7.98 -26.04 -3.14
C THR A 340 -8.38 -24.58 -3.27
N TRP A 341 -7.97 -23.96 -4.36
CA TRP A 341 -8.21 -22.54 -4.62
C TRP A 341 -7.96 -22.20 -6.09
N ILE A 342 -8.81 -21.34 -6.64
CA ILE A 342 -8.64 -20.73 -7.96
C ILE A 342 -8.93 -19.24 -7.84
N SER A 343 -8.13 -18.39 -8.46
CA SER A 343 -8.34 -16.95 -8.50
C SER A 343 -7.89 -16.37 -9.82
N ARG A 344 -8.42 -15.19 -10.15
CA ARG A 344 -8.00 -14.40 -11.31
C ARG A 344 -7.38 -13.09 -10.85
N PHE A 345 -6.30 -12.66 -11.49
CA PHE A 345 -5.74 -11.33 -11.37
C PHE A 345 -5.41 -10.79 -12.77
N THR A 346 -5.10 -9.50 -12.86
CA THR A 346 -4.88 -8.82 -14.12
C THR A 346 -3.60 -7.99 -14.08
N ASP A 347 -3.20 -7.46 -15.23
CA ASP A 347 -2.11 -6.48 -15.36
C ASP A 347 -2.55 -5.03 -15.10
N MET A 348 -3.74 -4.83 -14.54
CA MET A 348 -4.23 -3.51 -14.13
C MET A 348 -3.19 -2.78 -13.26
N ALA A 349 -2.96 -1.50 -13.55
CA ALA A 349 -2.11 -0.64 -12.74
C ALA A 349 -2.86 0.66 -12.43
N ARG A 350 -3.31 0.82 -11.17
CA ARG A 350 -4.09 1.97 -10.73
C ARG A 350 -3.62 2.47 -9.37
N GLN A 351 -3.72 3.77 -9.17
CA GLN A 351 -3.37 4.42 -7.92
C GLN A 351 -4.46 5.42 -7.51
N ALA A 352 -4.80 5.47 -6.23
CA ALA A 352 -5.72 6.46 -5.69
C ALA A 352 -5.15 7.88 -5.87
N ALA A 353 -5.98 8.79 -6.38
CA ALA A 353 -5.59 10.18 -6.60
C ALA A 353 -5.21 10.89 -5.30
N ALA A 354 -5.84 10.49 -4.18
CA ALA A 354 -5.51 10.91 -2.83
C ALA A 354 -5.49 9.70 -1.90
N TYR A 355 -4.60 9.71 -0.89
CA TYR A 355 -4.54 8.66 0.15
C TYR A 355 -5.37 9.04 1.37
N ARG A 356 -6.03 10.18 1.31
CA ARG A 356 -6.87 10.72 2.38
C ARG A 356 -8.04 11.52 1.81
N ASP A 357 -9.20 11.36 2.44
CA ASP A 357 -10.35 12.25 2.32
C ASP A 357 -10.93 12.47 3.71
N GLY A 358 -10.73 13.67 4.27
CA GLY A 358 -11.13 13.98 5.64
C GLY A 358 -10.53 13.02 6.67
N ARG A 359 -11.36 12.20 7.30
CA ARG A 359 -11.00 11.21 8.32
C ARG A 359 -10.87 9.78 7.77
N VAL A 360 -11.02 9.61 6.47
CA VAL A 360 -10.85 8.33 5.77
C VAL A 360 -9.50 8.31 5.08
N LEU A 361 -8.67 7.31 5.36
CA LEU A 361 -7.36 7.10 4.75
C LEU A 361 -7.31 5.74 4.03
N LEU A 362 -6.38 5.60 3.10
CA LEU A 362 -6.16 4.37 2.33
C LEU A 362 -4.73 3.89 2.47
N ALA A 363 -4.52 2.57 2.55
CA ALA A 363 -3.19 1.95 2.60
C ALA A 363 -3.14 0.64 1.82
N GLY A 364 -1.97 0.31 1.27
CA GLY A 364 -1.74 -0.90 0.49
C GLY A 364 -2.58 -0.97 -0.78
N ASP A 365 -3.08 -2.15 -1.14
CA ASP A 365 -3.82 -2.37 -2.38
C ASP A 365 -5.10 -1.52 -2.49
N ALA A 366 -5.65 -1.01 -1.38
CA ALA A 366 -6.77 -0.07 -1.42
C ALA A 366 -6.36 1.28 -2.05
N ALA A 367 -5.09 1.67 -1.88
CA ALA A 367 -4.50 2.89 -2.43
C ALA A 367 -3.79 2.69 -3.78
N HIS A 368 -3.24 1.49 -4.04
CA HIS A 368 -2.48 1.20 -5.26
C HIS A 368 -2.52 -0.29 -5.60
N VAL A 369 -2.79 -0.61 -6.85
CA VAL A 369 -2.85 -1.98 -7.34
C VAL A 369 -2.06 -2.12 -8.63
N HIS A 370 -1.33 -3.22 -8.76
CA HIS A 370 -0.53 -3.53 -9.94
C HIS A 370 -0.34 -5.05 -10.08
N HIS A 371 0.19 -5.49 -11.23
CA HIS A 371 0.58 -6.88 -11.43
C HIS A 371 1.61 -7.32 -10.37
N PRO A 372 1.50 -8.54 -9.80
CA PRO A 372 2.36 -8.99 -8.70
C PRO A 372 3.81 -9.29 -9.09
N VAL A 373 4.25 -8.96 -10.33
CA VAL A 373 5.63 -9.12 -10.77
C VAL A 373 6.60 -8.40 -9.83
N GLY A 374 7.68 -9.06 -9.46
CA GLY A 374 8.67 -8.53 -8.53
C GLY A 374 8.24 -8.51 -7.06
N GLY A 375 7.02 -8.97 -6.72
CA GLY A 375 6.58 -9.13 -5.32
C GLY A 375 6.46 -7.85 -4.50
N GLN A 376 6.30 -6.67 -5.11
CA GLN A 376 6.39 -5.39 -4.40
C GLN A 376 5.11 -5.00 -3.65
N GLY A 377 3.90 -5.48 -4.02
CA GLY A 377 2.62 -4.99 -3.49
C GLY A 377 2.48 -5.12 -1.97
N LEU A 378 2.62 -6.34 -1.42
CA LEU A 378 2.58 -6.57 0.03
C LEU A 378 3.65 -5.75 0.75
N ASN A 379 4.86 -5.72 0.20
CA ASN A 379 6.00 -5.01 0.78
C ASN A 379 5.78 -3.50 0.83
N THR A 380 5.15 -2.91 -0.20
CA THR A 380 4.77 -1.49 -0.24
C THR A 380 3.67 -1.19 0.78
N GLY A 381 2.66 -2.07 0.90
CA GLY A 381 1.58 -1.91 1.86
C GLY A 381 2.04 -1.97 3.33
N VAL A 382 3.00 -2.83 3.68
CA VAL A 382 3.61 -2.84 5.02
C VAL A 382 4.34 -1.53 5.30
N GLN A 383 5.03 -0.97 4.31
CA GLN A 383 5.70 0.32 4.45
C GLN A 383 4.71 1.49 4.56
N ASP A 384 3.56 1.42 3.86
CA ASP A 384 2.49 2.41 4.03
C ASP A 384 1.96 2.39 5.46
N ALA A 385 1.71 1.19 5.99
CA ALA A 385 1.23 1.00 7.36
C ALA A 385 2.20 1.57 8.40
N LEU A 386 3.50 1.33 8.23
CA LEU A 386 4.53 1.88 9.11
C LEU A 386 4.58 3.41 9.06
N ASN A 387 4.54 3.98 7.85
CA ASN A 387 4.60 5.43 7.66
C ASN A 387 3.36 6.14 8.21
N LEU A 388 2.17 5.56 8.01
CA LEU A 388 0.91 6.10 8.48
C LEU A 388 0.73 5.95 9.99
N GLY A 389 1.08 4.78 10.56
CA GLY A 389 0.70 4.38 11.91
C GLY A 389 1.12 5.38 12.99
N TRP A 390 2.39 5.79 13.01
CA TRP A 390 2.89 6.75 13.99
C TRP A 390 2.33 8.18 13.79
N LYS A 391 2.12 8.60 12.53
CA LYS A 391 1.54 9.92 12.20
C LYS A 391 0.10 10.00 12.69
N LEU A 392 -0.68 8.97 12.37
CA LEU A 392 -2.08 8.88 12.80
C LEU A 392 -2.18 8.80 14.33
N ALA A 393 -1.28 8.06 14.98
CA ALA A 393 -1.26 7.98 16.44
C ALA A 393 -1.00 9.35 17.08
N GLN A 394 -0.11 10.17 16.54
CA GLN A 394 0.15 11.50 17.08
C GLN A 394 -1.04 12.45 16.90
N VAL A 395 -1.72 12.36 15.76
CA VAL A 395 -2.91 13.19 15.48
C VAL A 395 -4.07 12.79 16.38
N VAL A 396 -4.37 11.50 16.53
CA VAL A 396 -5.40 10.97 17.45
C VAL A 396 -5.11 11.39 18.90
N LYS A 397 -3.85 11.36 19.31
CA LYS A 397 -3.43 11.81 20.66
C LYS A 397 -3.33 13.33 20.79
N GLN A 398 -3.66 14.09 19.76
CA GLN A 398 -3.58 15.55 19.74
C GLN A 398 -2.17 16.10 20.05
N ILE A 399 -1.13 15.30 19.79
CA ILE A 399 0.28 15.69 19.93
C ILE A 399 0.71 16.57 18.75
N SER A 400 0.30 16.18 17.54
CA SER A 400 0.61 16.90 16.29
C SER A 400 -0.67 17.33 15.60
N PRO A 401 -0.61 18.40 14.79
CA PRO A 401 -1.76 18.88 14.02
C PRO A 401 -2.18 17.85 12.96
N ASP A 402 -3.44 17.92 12.55
CA ASP A 402 -4.04 17.06 11.52
C ASP A 402 -3.28 17.07 10.18
N SER A 403 -2.62 18.20 9.86
CA SER A 403 -1.77 18.37 8.68
C SER A 403 -0.56 17.42 8.63
N LEU A 404 -0.16 16.80 9.75
CA LEU A 404 0.87 15.76 9.74
C LEU A 404 0.46 14.58 8.83
N LEU A 405 -0.84 14.28 8.71
CA LEU A 405 -1.35 13.22 7.85
C LEU A 405 -1.20 13.52 6.36
N ASP A 406 -1.06 14.78 5.96
CA ASP A 406 -0.84 15.14 4.55
C ASP A 406 0.54 14.67 4.08
N THR A 407 1.50 14.58 5.01
CA THR A 407 2.84 14.04 4.71
C THR A 407 2.80 12.54 4.36
N TYR A 408 1.78 11.80 4.77
CA TYR A 408 1.59 10.40 4.38
C TYR A 408 1.41 10.28 2.86
N HIS A 409 0.51 11.08 2.29
CA HIS A 409 0.33 11.10 0.84
C HIS A 409 1.60 11.59 0.13
N ALA A 410 2.19 12.71 0.59
CA ALA A 410 3.37 13.30 -0.02
C ALA A 410 4.57 12.33 -0.08
N GLU A 411 4.75 11.50 0.96
CA GLU A 411 5.84 10.54 1.03
C GLU A 411 5.52 9.22 0.32
N ARG A 412 4.29 8.69 0.43
CA ARG A 412 3.98 7.33 -0.03
C ARG A 412 3.41 7.25 -1.46
N HIS A 413 2.69 8.29 -1.91
CA HIS A 413 2.15 8.32 -3.27
C HIS A 413 3.24 8.24 -4.35
N PRO A 414 4.36 9.00 -4.29
CA PRO A 414 5.44 8.89 -5.28
C PRO A 414 6.13 7.52 -5.28
N VAL A 415 6.26 6.88 -4.11
CA VAL A 415 6.83 5.53 -4.00
C VAL A 415 5.95 4.52 -4.73
N ALA A 416 4.64 4.51 -4.48
CA ALA A 416 3.72 3.62 -5.16
C ALA A 416 3.65 3.89 -6.67
N ALA A 417 3.64 5.16 -7.11
CA ALA A 417 3.69 5.52 -8.53
C ALA A 417 4.93 4.90 -9.23
N ARG A 418 6.09 4.92 -8.54
CA ARG A 418 7.32 4.28 -9.04
C ARG A 418 7.17 2.76 -9.12
N VAL A 419 6.55 2.12 -8.13
CA VAL A 419 6.30 0.67 -8.13
C VAL A 419 5.38 0.27 -9.29
N LEU A 420 4.30 1.03 -9.53
CA LEU A 420 3.39 0.79 -10.66
C LEU A 420 4.14 0.88 -12.00
N ARG A 421 4.93 1.94 -12.19
CA ARG A 421 5.77 2.10 -13.40
C ARG A 421 6.72 0.93 -13.59
N ASN A 422 7.38 0.47 -12.51
CA ASN A 422 8.29 -0.66 -12.56
C ASN A 422 7.58 -1.96 -12.92
N ALA A 423 6.40 -2.22 -12.34
CA ALA A 423 5.61 -3.40 -12.67
C ALA A 423 5.19 -3.41 -14.14
N MET A 424 4.76 -2.25 -14.67
CA MET A 424 4.43 -2.10 -16.09
C MET A 424 5.63 -2.36 -17.01
N ALA A 425 6.80 -1.81 -16.68
CA ALA A 425 8.03 -2.01 -17.45
C ALA A 425 8.46 -3.50 -17.45
N GLN A 426 8.40 -4.14 -16.28
CA GLN A 426 8.70 -5.57 -16.15
C GLN A 426 7.74 -6.41 -16.99
N MET A 427 6.44 -6.11 -16.96
CA MET A 427 5.46 -6.83 -17.75
C MET A 427 5.65 -6.64 -19.25
N ALA A 428 6.02 -5.45 -19.70
CA ALA A 428 6.33 -5.19 -21.11
C ALA A 428 7.50 -6.08 -21.62
N LEU A 429 8.51 -6.31 -20.77
CA LEU A 429 9.64 -7.19 -21.09
C LEU A 429 9.32 -8.68 -21.01
N LEU A 430 8.34 -9.08 -20.19
CA LEU A 430 8.02 -10.49 -19.95
C LEU A 430 6.96 -11.04 -20.92
N ARG A 431 6.00 -10.21 -21.34
CA ARG A 431 4.81 -10.66 -22.09
C ARG A 431 5.06 -10.98 -23.55
N SER A 432 6.15 -10.49 -24.16
CA SER A 432 6.34 -10.60 -25.59
C SER A 432 7.30 -11.74 -25.95
N ALA A 433 6.84 -12.62 -26.85
CA ALA A 433 7.69 -13.58 -27.54
C ALA A 433 8.40 -12.96 -28.77
N ASP A 434 8.23 -11.65 -29.04
CA ASP A 434 8.89 -10.92 -30.12
C ASP A 434 10.41 -10.91 -29.93
N ASP A 435 11.15 -11.29 -30.94
CA ASP A 435 12.61 -11.35 -30.89
C ASP A 435 13.26 -9.97 -30.61
N ARG A 436 12.60 -8.87 -30.95
CA ARG A 436 13.06 -7.51 -30.60
C ARG A 436 12.98 -7.26 -29.09
N ILE A 437 11.94 -7.76 -28.44
CA ILE A 437 11.80 -7.65 -26.97
C ILE A 437 12.80 -8.57 -26.28
N LYS A 438 13.05 -9.77 -26.81
CA LYS A 438 14.14 -10.64 -26.30
C LYS A 438 15.48 -9.93 -26.41
N ALA A 439 15.82 -9.37 -27.59
CA ALA A 439 17.07 -8.62 -27.78
C ALA A 439 17.18 -7.43 -26.81
N LEU A 440 16.07 -6.69 -26.59
CA LEU A 440 16.05 -5.60 -25.60
C LEU A 440 16.30 -6.12 -24.18
N ARG A 441 15.67 -7.24 -23.82
CA ARG A 441 15.88 -7.88 -22.50
C ARG A 441 17.29 -8.37 -22.31
N ASP A 442 17.92 -8.93 -23.35
CA ASP A 442 19.33 -9.36 -23.32
C ASP A 442 20.26 -8.18 -23.07
N ILE A 443 20.07 -7.06 -23.80
CA ILE A 443 20.84 -5.82 -23.58
C ILE A 443 20.62 -5.28 -22.15
N ILE A 444 19.38 -5.29 -21.64
CA ILE A 444 19.09 -4.88 -20.26
C ILE A 444 19.79 -5.82 -19.28
N SER A 445 19.82 -7.12 -19.55
CA SER A 445 20.52 -8.11 -18.70
C SER A 445 22.02 -7.83 -18.65
N GLU A 446 22.65 -7.53 -19.80
CA GLU A 446 24.05 -7.13 -19.86
C GLU A 446 24.30 -5.84 -19.05
N PHE A 447 23.43 -4.84 -19.19
CA PHE A 447 23.52 -3.60 -18.43
C PHE A 447 23.36 -3.84 -16.92
N LEU A 448 22.41 -4.67 -16.50
CA LEU A 448 22.16 -5.02 -15.10
C LEU A 448 23.22 -5.98 -14.52
N SER A 449 24.14 -6.53 -15.33
CA SER A 449 25.31 -7.26 -14.84
C SER A 449 26.42 -6.34 -14.34
N MET A 450 26.38 -5.04 -14.70
CA MET A 450 27.32 -4.03 -14.21
C MET A 450 26.96 -3.64 -12.77
N ASP A 451 27.93 -3.34 -11.94
CA ASP A 451 27.78 -3.16 -10.50
C ASP A 451 26.81 -2.01 -10.14
N GLU A 452 27.02 -0.81 -10.68
CA GLU A 452 26.18 0.36 -10.36
C GLU A 452 24.72 0.21 -10.82
N PRO A 453 24.42 -0.16 -12.07
CA PRO A 453 23.05 -0.43 -12.50
C PRO A 453 22.38 -1.56 -11.69
N ARG A 454 23.11 -2.66 -11.42
CA ARG A 454 22.61 -3.76 -10.59
C ARG A 454 22.17 -3.25 -9.22
N LYS A 455 23.05 -2.53 -8.50
CA LYS A 455 22.77 -1.97 -7.18
C LYS A 455 21.56 -1.03 -7.20
N ARG A 456 21.45 -0.14 -8.18
CA ARG A 456 20.30 0.77 -8.30
C ARG A 456 18.99 0.03 -8.49
N PHE A 457 18.96 -0.94 -9.41
CA PHE A 457 17.73 -1.70 -9.67
C PHE A 457 17.40 -2.65 -8.52
N ALA A 458 18.39 -3.31 -7.94
CA ALA A 458 18.20 -4.18 -6.79
C ALA A 458 17.66 -3.41 -5.57
N ALA A 459 18.23 -2.23 -5.26
CA ALA A 459 17.72 -1.38 -4.19
C ALA A 459 16.28 -0.90 -4.44
N MET A 460 15.96 -0.55 -5.70
CA MET A 460 14.61 -0.20 -6.12
C MET A 460 13.63 -1.37 -5.93
N MET A 461 14.02 -2.57 -6.29
CA MET A 461 13.17 -3.77 -6.13
C MET A 461 12.97 -4.14 -4.66
N THR A 462 13.98 -3.96 -3.83
CA THR A 462 13.96 -4.32 -2.40
C THR A 462 13.48 -3.19 -1.48
N GLY A 463 13.29 -1.97 -2.02
CA GLY A 463 12.86 -0.77 -1.27
C GLY A 463 13.98 -0.10 -0.47
N LEU A 464 15.24 -0.52 -0.67
CA LEU A 464 16.39 0.03 0.07
C LEU A 464 16.79 1.44 -0.40
N ASP A 465 16.36 1.87 -1.60
CA ASP A 465 16.63 3.18 -2.19
C ASP A 465 15.61 4.26 -1.83
N ILE A 466 14.55 3.94 -1.09
CA ILE A 466 13.47 4.89 -0.79
C ILE A 466 14.03 6.10 -0.03
N HIS A 467 13.74 7.27 -0.59
CA HIS A 467 14.12 8.57 -0.08
C HIS A 467 12.90 9.50 -0.13
N TYR A 468 12.56 10.11 0.99
CA TYR A 468 11.55 11.16 1.08
C TYR A 468 12.22 12.52 0.91
N ASP A 469 11.60 13.40 0.13
CA ASP A 469 12.08 14.77 -0.04
C ASP A 469 11.74 15.59 1.22
N LEU A 470 12.74 15.75 2.07
CA LEU A 470 12.64 16.54 3.30
C LEU A 470 13.52 17.82 3.21
N GLY A 471 13.90 18.22 2.01
CA GLY A 471 14.76 19.37 1.75
C GLY A 471 16.22 19.00 1.47
N GLU A 472 17.05 20.03 1.32
CA GLU A 472 18.49 19.90 1.09
C GLU A 472 19.22 19.63 2.40
N GLY A 473 20.34 18.93 2.35
CA GLY A 473 21.16 18.66 3.54
C GLY A 473 22.02 17.41 3.44
N HIS A 474 22.26 16.79 4.56
CA HIS A 474 23.06 15.58 4.66
C HIS A 474 22.43 14.41 3.86
N PRO A 475 23.22 13.56 3.18
CA PRO A 475 22.69 12.45 2.36
C PRO A 475 21.78 11.47 3.12
N LEU A 476 21.83 11.42 4.43
CA LEU A 476 20.97 10.59 5.28
C LEU A 476 19.56 11.18 5.47
N LEU A 477 19.38 12.49 5.30
CA LEU A 477 18.07 13.16 5.48
C LEU A 477 17.03 12.54 4.53
N GLY A 478 15.84 12.23 5.04
CA GLY A 478 14.77 11.60 4.29
C GLY A 478 15.01 10.13 3.91
N ARG A 479 16.14 9.54 4.33
CA ARG A 479 16.45 8.12 4.14
C ARG A 479 16.31 7.34 5.43
N ARG A 480 16.26 6.04 5.29
CA ARG A 480 16.19 5.17 6.45
C ARG A 480 17.54 5.10 7.15
N MET A 481 17.50 5.23 8.48
CA MET A 481 18.69 5.08 9.33
C MET A 481 19.24 3.66 9.21
N PRO A 482 20.55 3.47 8.95
CA PRO A 482 21.19 2.18 9.03
C PRO A 482 21.13 1.58 10.45
N ASP A 483 21.09 0.25 10.53
CA ASP A 483 21.12 -0.43 11.82
C ASP A 483 22.56 -0.60 12.33
N LEU A 484 23.06 0.41 12.99
CA LEU A 484 24.43 0.49 13.49
C LEU A 484 24.57 -0.16 14.88
N ASP A 485 25.76 -0.74 15.15
CA ASP A 485 26.14 -1.19 16.48
C ASP A 485 26.70 -0.03 17.29
N LEU A 486 25.92 0.44 18.24
CA LEU A 486 26.20 1.59 19.08
C LEU A 486 26.80 1.17 20.40
N VAL A 487 27.69 1.99 20.96
CA VAL A 487 28.15 1.89 22.36
C VAL A 487 27.52 3.02 23.15
N THR A 488 26.63 2.68 24.08
CA THR A 488 25.96 3.62 24.98
C THR A 488 26.49 3.47 26.42
N ALA A 489 26.13 4.41 27.30
CA ALA A 489 26.46 4.30 28.73
C ALA A 489 25.87 3.03 29.37
N ASN A 490 24.77 2.51 28.82
CA ASN A 490 24.09 1.29 29.30
C ASN A 490 24.54 0.01 28.56
N GLY A 491 25.67 0.07 27.83
CA GLY A 491 26.23 -1.04 27.06
C GLY A 491 25.92 -0.99 25.56
N PRO A 492 26.28 -2.04 24.81
CA PRO A 492 26.04 -2.09 23.38
C PRO A 492 24.54 -2.14 23.04
N ARG A 493 24.16 -1.42 21.99
CA ARG A 493 22.80 -1.35 21.44
C ARG A 493 22.84 -1.30 19.93
N ARG A 494 21.82 -1.84 19.28
CA ARG A 494 21.57 -1.62 17.84
C ARG A 494 20.56 -0.49 17.67
N VAL A 495 20.70 0.28 16.58
CA VAL A 495 19.73 1.36 16.27
C VAL A 495 18.31 0.80 16.21
N PHE A 496 18.07 -0.31 15.52
CA PHE A 496 16.72 -0.86 15.39
C PHE A 496 16.13 -1.30 16.74
N THR A 497 16.95 -1.72 17.69
CA THR A 497 16.43 -2.06 19.05
C THR A 497 15.92 -0.84 19.82
N LEU A 498 16.39 0.37 19.49
CA LEU A 498 15.88 1.62 20.07
C LEU A 498 14.49 2.01 19.53
N LEU A 499 14.07 1.37 18.44
CA LEU A 499 12.81 1.66 17.73
C LEU A 499 11.74 0.57 17.96
N HIS A 500 11.99 -0.44 18.80
CA HIS A 500 11.03 -1.53 19.08
C HIS A 500 9.69 -1.00 19.57
N ASP A 501 9.71 0.04 20.42
CA ASP A 501 8.51 0.65 21.02
C ASP A 501 7.87 1.72 20.11
N ALA A 502 8.24 1.78 18.84
CA ALA A 502 7.74 2.77 17.87
C ALA A 502 7.89 4.24 18.35
N ARG A 503 8.92 4.54 19.15
CA ARG A 503 9.23 5.89 19.62
C ARG A 503 10.34 6.52 18.80
N PRO A 504 10.29 7.84 18.52
CA PRO A 504 11.37 8.54 17.83
C PRO A 504 12.61 8.63 18.73
N VAL A 505 13.78 8.73 18.08
CA VAL A 505 15.09 8.79 18.75
C VAL A 505 15.89 9.98 18.23
N LEU A 506 16.33 10.85 19.13
CA LEU A 506 17.45 11.75 18.85
C LEU A 506 18.73 11.02 19.29
N LEU A 507 19.50 10.57 18.30
CA LEU A 507 20.78 9.91 18.51
C LEU A 507 21.90 10.95 18.49
N SER A 508 22.53 11.17 19.64
CA SER A 508 23.70 12.04 19.81
C SER A 508 24.98 11.19 19.70
N LEU A 509 25.85 11.54 18.75
CA LEU A 509 27.10 10.85 18.46
C LEU A 509 28.33 11.72 18.77
N GLY A 510 28.08 12.92 19.31
CA GLY A 510 29.10 13.88 19.77
C GLY A 510 29.39 13.74 21.26
N GLU A 511 29.71 14.87 21.90
CA GLU A 511 29.89 14.93 23.36
C GLU A 511 28.53 14.74 24.06
N PRO A 512 28.47 13.90 25.12
CA PRO A 512 27.22 13.66 25.86
C PRO A 512 26.65 14.95 26.47
N GLY A 513 25.31 15.04 26.52
CA GLY A 513 24.60 16.17 27.12
C GLY A 513 24.56 17.43 26.27
N GLY A 514 24.93 17.36 24.99
CA GLY A 514 24.93 18.52 24.08
C GLY A 514 23.54 19.00 23.67
N PHE A 515 22.47 18.20 23.87
CA PHE A 515 21.12 18.52 23.42
C PHE A 515 20.15 18.71 24.57
N ASP A 516 19.40 19.81 24.56
CA ASP A 516 18.26 20.02 25.45
C ASP A 516 16.95 19.79 24.70
N ILE A 517 16.36 18.61 24.91
CA ILE A 517 15.04 18.24 24.41
C ILE A 517 14.01 18.05 25.52
N ALA A 518 14.25 18.63 26.71
CA ALA A 518 13.35 18.50 27.85
C ALA A 518 11.86 18.74 27.49
N PRO A 519 11.50 19.71 26.63
CA PRO A 519 10.11 19.93 26.22
C PRO A 519 9.48 18.79 25.39
N TRP A 520 10.26 17.87 24.88
CA TRP A 520 9.82 16.69 24.11
C TRP A 520 10.23 15.35 24.74
N ALA A 521 10.80 15.34 25.95
CA ALA A 521 11.34 14.14 26.59
C ALA A 521 10.29 13.05 26.87
N ASP A 522 9.00 13.42 26.98
CA ASP A 522 7.88 12.48 27.11
C ASP A 522 7.66 11.63 25.85
N ARG A 523 8.07 12.09 24.68
CA ARG A 523 7.78 11.49 23.38
C ARG A 523 9.02 11.19 22.51
N VAL A 524 10.14 11.88 22.68
CA VAL A 524 11.41 11.65 21.96
C VAL A 524 12.46 11.14 22.92
N GLN A 525 13.12 10.03 22.55
CA GLN A 525 14.22 9.45 23.32
C GLN A 525 15.53 10.14 22.93
N LEU A 526 16.26 10.72 23.90
CA LEU A 526 17.64 11.17 23.68
C LEU A 526 18.60 10.04 24.04
N ILE A 527 19.43 9.63 23.11
CA ILE A 527 20.40 8.54 23.27
C ILE A 527 21.79 9.08 22.93
N ASP A 528 22.65 9.21 23.93
CA ASP A 528 24.08 9.44 23.75
C ASP A 528 24.78 8.11 23.43
N ALA A 529 25.50 8.06 22.33
CA ALA A 529 26.18 6.87 21.88
C ALA A 529 27.47 7.18 21.10
N LYS A 530 28.33 6.17 20.94
CA LYS A 530 29.47 6.21 20.06
C LYS A 530 29.32 5.17 18.97
N TYR A 531 29.72 5.52 17.75
CA TYR A 531 29.84 4.61 16.62
C TYR A 531 31.19 4.82 15.94
N VAL A 532 31.94 3.75 15.69
CA VAL A 532 33.30 3.81 15.15
C VAL A 532 33.37 3.21 13.74
N GLY A 533 32.25 2.73 13.20
CA GLY A 533 32.20 2.13 11.87
C GLY A 533 32.05 3.15 10.74
N LYS A 534 31.99 2.64 9.52
CA LYS A 534 31.69 3.42 8.32
C LYS A 534 30.21 3.70 8.23
N TRP A 535 29.87 4.90 7.78
CA TRP A 535 28.52 5.27 7.43
C TRP A 535 28.30 4.96 5.96
N GLU A 536 27.63 3.86 5.69
CA GLU A 536 27.39 3.38 4.34
C GLU A 536 25.89 3.23 4.08
N LEU A 537 25.43 3.81 2.98
CA LEU A 537 24.02 3.79 2.59
C LEU A 537 23.85 2.97 1.30
N PRO A 538 22.75 2.22 1.17
CA PRO A 538 22.43 1.56 -0.09
C PRO A 538 22.46 2.56 -1.26
N VAL A 539 23.07 2.17 -2.39
CA VAL A 539 23.21 2.97 -3.62
C VAL A 539 24.18 4.15 -3.52
N LEU A 540 24.26 4.85 -2.39
CA LEU A 540 25.12 6.03 -2.23
C LEU A 540 26.54 5.68 -1.79
N GLY A 541 26.72 4.51 -1.17
CA GLY A 541 28.00 4.12 -0.59
C GLY A 541 28.32 4.89 0.70
N GLU A 542 29.62 5.14 0.94
CA GLU A 542 30.10 5.81 2.15
C GLU A 542 29.70 7.30 2.17
N VAL A 543 29.17 7.74 3.30
CA VAL A 543 28.77 9.13 3.56
C VAL A 543 29.47 9.68 4.80
N THR A 544 29.50 10.99 4.96
CA THR A 544 30.08 11.65 6.13
C THR A 544 29.35 11.23 7.40
N ALA A 545 30.08 10.94 8.46
CA ALA A 545 29.48 10.63 9.77
C ALA A 545 28.78 11.86 10.36
N PRO A 546 27.48 11.78 10.69
CA PRO A 546 26.77 12.87 11.36
C PRO A 546 27.16 12.97 12.84
N ARG A 547 26.97 14.15 13.44
CA ARG A 547 27.14 14.33 14.89
C ARG A 547 25.88 14.02 15.68
N ALA A 548 24.72 14.24 15.07
CA ALA A 548 23.44 13.83 15.62
C ALA A 548 22.42 13.57 14.52
N VAL A 549 21.44 12.71 14.84
CA VAL A 549 20.40 12.28 13.90
C VAL A 549 19.08 12.18 14.64
N LEU A 550 18.04 12.84 14.12
CA LEU A 550 16.67 12.67 14.58
C LEU A 550 15.98 11.59 13.73
N ILE A 551 15.63 10.48 14.36
CA ILE A 551 15.05 9.30 13.72
C ILE A 551 13.57 9.23 14.07
N ARG A 552 12.70 9.18 13.06
CA ARG A 552 11.25 9.02 13.21
C ARG A 552 10.91 7.58 13.64
N PRO A 553 9.70 7.35 14.18
CA PRO A 553 9.24 5.99 14.57
C PRO A 553 9.27 4.98 13.41
N ASP A 554 9.14 5.42 12.17
CA ASP A 554 9.24 4.60 10.96
C ASP A 554 10.71 4.36 10.51
N GLY A 555 11.68 4.83 11.28
CA GLY A 555 13.12 4.65 11.01
C GLY A 555 13.70 5.60 9.98
N TYR A 556 12.92 6.53 9.43
CA TYR A 556 13.43 7.55 8.52
C TYR A 556 14.03 8.72 9.29
N VAL A 557 15.09 9.29 8.73
CA VAL A 557 15.82 10.42 9.33
C VAL A 557 15.11 11.71 8.99
N ALA A 558 14.70 12.45 10.01
CA ALA A 558 13.96 13.70 9.92
C ALA A 558 14.86 14.93 10.00
N TRP A 559 16.04 14.79 10.61
CA TRP A 559 17.02 15.88 10.74
C TRP A 559 18.42 15.28 11.00
N VAL A 560 19.43 15.99 10.53
CA VAL A 560 20.86 15.69 10.74
C VAL A 560 21.59 17.00 11.03
N GLY A 561 22.35 17.05 12.12
CA GLY A 561 23.05 18.27 12.51
C GLY A 561 23.96 18.11 13.73
N ASP A 562 24.17 19.18 14.47
CA ASP A 562 24.93 19.20 15.73
C ASP A 562 24.17 19.98 16.83
N ALA A 563 24.76 20.06 18.02
CA ALA A 563 24.11 20.66 19.20
C ALA A 563 23.88 22.17 19.09
N THR A 564 24.52 22.83 18.14
CA THR A 564 24.39 24.29 17.90
C THR A 564 23.31 24.65 16.89
N ASP A 565 22.65 23.61 16.33
CA ASP A 565 21.73 23.74 15.23
C ASP A 565 20.31 24.12 15.70
N ILE A 566 19.89 25.34 15.39
CA ILE A 566 18.55 25.84 15.71
C ILE A 566 17.45 25.04 15.00
N GLU A 567 17.75 24.45 13.85
CA GLU A 567 16.80 23.68 13.04
C GLU A 567 16.31 22.40 13.74
N LEU A 568 17.00 21.90 14.78
CA LEU A 568 16.54 20.75 15.55
C LEU A 568 15.18 21.01 16.21
N HIS A 569 14.98 22.19 16.81
CA HIS A 569 13.71 22.52 17.45
C HIS A 569 12.56 22.64 16.43
N ASP A 570 12.84 23.15 15.25
CA ASP A 570 11.89 23.21 14.15
C ASP A 570 11.54 21.80 13.66
N ALA A 571 12.53 20.92 13.52
CA ALA A 571 12.31 19.52 13.16
C ALA A 571 11.51 18.77 14.24
N LEU A 572 11.83 18.97 15.53
CA LEU A 572 11.08 18.38 16.66
C LEU A 572 9.62 18.85 16.65
N THR A 573 9.39 20.14 16.43
CA THR A 573 8.04 20.71 16.38
C THR A 573 7.26 20.20 15.17
N THR A 574 7.88 20.15 14.00
CA THR A 574 7.26 19.68 12.75
C THR A 574 6.81 18.24 12.84
N TRP A 575 7.66 17.37 13.38
CA TRP A 575 7.42 15.93 13.37
C TRP A 575 6.77 15.41 14.63
N PHE A 576 6.95 16.08 15.78
CA PHE A 576 6.50 15.57 17.08
C PHE A 576 5.68 16.60 17.88
N GLY A 577 5.18 17.62 17.20
CA GLY A 577 4.31 18.64 17.77
C GLY A 577 5.03 19.69 18.63
N PRO A 578 4.31 20.70 19.10
CA PRO A 578 4.89 21.82 19.84
C PRO A 578 5.54 21.38 21.15
N PRO A 579 6.52 22.13 21.67
CA PRO A 579 7.13 21.86 22.95
C PRO A 579 6.10 21.89 24.09
N ASN A 580 6.25 21.00 25.08
CA ASN A 580 5.45 21.08 26.29
C ASN A 580 5.77 22.40 27.02
N ALA A 581 4.74 23.04 27.57
CA ALA A 581 4.94 24.21 28.42
C ALA A 581 5.85 23.81 29.59
N VAL A 582 7.01 24.46 29.68
CA VAL A 582 7.92 24.29 30.82
C VAL A 582 7.15 24.73 32.07
N GLN A 583 6.78 23.79 32.94
CA GLN A 583 6.30 24.12 34.27
C GLN A 583 7.50 24.81 34.99
N ARG A 584 7.51 26.15 35.02
CA ARG A 584 8.40 26.90 35.89
C ARG A 584 7.95 26.56 37.32
N HIS A 585 8.63 25.64 37.96
CA HIS A 585 8.54 25.51 39.39
C HIS A 585 9.14 26.79 39.97
N GLY A 586 8.25 27.68 40.42
CA GLY A 586 8.60 28.89 41.17
C GLY A 586 9.04 28.57 42.60
#